data_4a92e415f4b649990535722f8d1198fe
#
_entry.id   4a92e415f4b649990535722f8d1198fe
#
_cell.length_a   1.000
_cell.length_b   1.000
_cell.length_c   1.000
_cell.angle_alpha   90.00
_cell.angle_beta   90.00
_cell.angle_gamma   90.00
#
_symmetry.space_group_name_H-M   'P 1'
#
loop_
_entity.id
_entity.type
_entity.pdbx_description
1 polymer ?
#
loop_
_entity_poly.entity_id
_entity_poly.type
_entity_poly.pdbx_seq_one_letter_code
_entity_poly.pdbx_strand_id
1 'polypeptide(L)'
;ELKEVHTPTQSITYEHNANNQRVAKLIDNEVVEKYRPALTMAGDVEKGRALFIEQCSKCHQLEGKGFAVGPDLASIGARGAEAILLNVLDPNREINPAYVNYTIETKDWETYSGIIASETATSVTVRRANGEEDTLLRVNIESSESAELSLMPEGLEEAISPEAMSHLIAYLLSLSS
;
A
#
# COMPACT_ATOMS: atom_id res chain seq x y z
N GLU A 1 -15.68 44.80 4.75
CA GLU A 1 -14.52 44.17 4.10
C GLU A 1 -14.33 42.79 4.69
N LEU A 2 -14.81 41.75 4.00
CA LEU A 2 -14.57 40.37 4.32
C LEU A 2 -13.11 40.04 3.92
N LYS A 3 -12.27 39.82 4.91
CA LYS A 3 -10.94 39.25 4.68
C LYS A 3 -11.12 37.80 4.29
N GLU A 4 -10.78 37.45 3.05
CA GLU A 4 -10.57 36.07 2.64
C GLU A 4 -9.51 35.43 3.53
N VAL A 5 -9.93 34.45 4.30
CA VAL A 5 -9.01 33.58 5.03
C VAL A 5 -8.44 32.62 4.00
N HIS A 6 -7.26 32.91 3.51
CA HIS A 6 -6.46 31.95 2.77
C HIS A 6 -6.13 30.81 3.74
N THR A 7 -6.79 29.68 3.56
CA THR A 7 -6.35 28.42 4.17
C THR A 7 -5.00 28.06 3.55
N PRO A 8 -3.94 27.86 4.32
CA PRO A 8 -2.67 27.51 3.74
C PRO A 8 -2.80 26.14 3.06
N THR A 9 -2.44 26.10 1.79
CA THR A 9 -2.14 24.87 1.05
C THR A 9 -1.14 24.08 1.89
N GLN A 10 -1.57 22.98 2.46
CA GLN A 10 -0.63 22.13 3.22
C GLN A 10 0.32 21.51 2.21
N SER A 11 1.51 22.09 2.15
CA SER A 11 2.64 21.51 1.46
C SER A 11 2.97 20.16 2.13
N ILE A 12 3.28 19.16 1.31
CA ILE A 12 3.69 17.84 1.74
C ILE A 12 4.88 17.99 2.69
N THR A 13 4.65 17.88 3.98
CA THR A 13 5.70 17.92 4.99
C THR A 13 6.04 16.48 5.32
N TYR A 14 7.23 16.05 4.91
CA TYR A 14 7.77 14.77 5.38
C TYR A 14 8.24 14.97 6.82
N GLU A 15 7.63 14.28 7.76
CA GLU A 15 8.19 14.18 9.09
C GLU A 15 9.26 13.09 9.07
N HIS A 16 10.47 13.44 9.47
CA HIS A 16 11.56 12.51 9.67
C HIS A 16 11.70 12.28 11.17
N ASN A 17 11.89 11.03 11.59
CA ASN A 17 12.24 10.72 12.97
C ASN A 17 13.68 11.13 13.28
N ALA A 18 14.13 10.98 14.54
CA ALA A 18 15.46 11.33 15.00
C ALA A 18 16.60 10.61 14.23
N ASN A 19 16.31 9.55 13.50
CA ASN A 19 17.25 8.78 12.67
C ASN A 19 17.18 9.17 11.19
N ASN A 20 16.48 10.28 10.84
CA ASN A 20 16.26 10.74 9.47
C ASN A 20 15.45 9.76 8.58
N GLN A 21 14.70 8.85 9.19
CA GLN A 21 13.78 7.95 8.50
C GLN A 21 12.45 8.68 8.24
N ARG A 22 11.90 8.50 7.06
CA ARG A 22 10.64 9.11 6.64
C ARG A 22 9.47 8.46 7.39
N VAL A 23 8.79 9.23 8.25
CA VAL A 23 7.77 8.70 9.18
C VAL A 23 6.36 8.67 8.58
N ALA A 24 6.01 9.58 7.70
CA ALA A 24 4.76 9.56 6.93
C ALA A 24 4.78 10.59 5.79
N LYS A 25 4.18 10.25 4.67
CA LYS A 25 3.65 11.23 3.70
C LYS A 25 2.18 11.44 4.06
N LEU A 26 1.84 12.59 4.63
CA LEU A 26 0.45 13.01 4.64
C LEU A 26 0.04 13.24 3.19
N ILE A 27 -0.94 12.52 2.71
CA ILE A 27 -1.49 12.77 1.36
C ILE A 27 -1.96 14.21 1.30
N ASP A 28 -1.51 14.89 0.25
CA ASP A 28 -1.97 16.23 -0.08
C ASP A 28 -3.49 16.17 -0.34
N ASN A 29 -4.22 17.05 0.32
CA ASN A 29 -5.65 17.22 0.07
C ASN A 29 -5.95 17.41 -1.43
N GLU A 30 -5.04 18.01 -2.21
CA GLU A 30 -5.20 18.18 -3.64
C GLU A 30 -5.28 16.86 -4.40
N VAL A 31 -4.49 15.84 -4.03
CA VAL A 31 -4.55 14.52 -4.65
C VAL A 31 -5.88 13.84 -4.33
N VAL A 32 -6.31 13.88 -3.08
CA VAL A 32 -7.60 13.30 -2.67
C VAL A 32 -8.75 13.97 -3.42
N GLU A 33 -8.77 15.32 -3.50
CA GLU A 33 -9.81 16.06 -4.20
C GLU A 33 -9.82 15.77 -5.71
N LYS A 34 -8.65 15.58 -6.33
CA LYS A 34 -8.54 15.16 -7.73
C LYS A 34 -9.19 13.80 -7.98
N TYR A 35 -9.10 12.87 -7.02
CA TYR A 35 -9.65 11.51 -7.14
C TYR A 35 -11.06 11.35 -6.58
N ARG A 36 -11.59 12.30 -5.82
CA ARG A 36 -12.95 12.28 -5.26
C ARG A 36 -14.05 12.01 -6.31
N PRO A 37 -13.99 12.52 -7.55
CA PRO A 37 -14.97 12.19 -8.58
C PRO A 37 -15.09 10.68 -8.86
N ALA A 38 -14.03 9.90 -8.66
CA ALA A 38 -14.06 8.44 -8.83
C ALA A 38 -15.12 7.74 -7.97
N LEU A 39 -15.49 8.35 -6.82
CA LEU A 39 -16.51 7.82 -5.90
C LEU A 39 -17.92 7.87 -6.47
N THR A 40 -18.18 8.74 -7.44
CA THR A 40 -19.52 8.97 -8.04
C THR A 40 -19.59 8.60 -9.52
N MET A 41 -18.46 8.33 -10.15
CA MET A 41 -18.41 7.87 -11.54
C MET A 41 -18.92 6.44 -11.64
N ALA A 42 -19.61 6.15 -12.75
CA ALA A 42 -20.01 4.79 -13.08
C ALA A 42 -18.75 3.97 -13.43
N GLY A 43 -18.35 3.06 -12.53
CA GLY A 43 -17.24 2.16 -12.75
C GLY A 43 -17.63 0.92 -13.55
N ASP A 44 -16.70 0.42 -14.36
CA ASP A 44 -16.79 -0.83 -15.11
C ASP A 44 -16.05 -1.92 -14.35
N VAL A 45 -16.78 -2.96 -13.90
CA VAL A 45 -16.25 -4.04 -13.07
C VAL A 45 -15.16 -4.85 -13.80
N GLU A 46 -15.33 -5.11 -15.10
CA GLU A 46 -14.34 -5.89 -15.86
C GLU A 46 -13.03 -5.10 -16.09
N LYS A 47 -13.14 -3.80 -16.34
CA LYS A 47 -11.96 -2.93 -16.40
C LYS A 47 -11.27 -2.83 -15.03
N GLY A 48 -12.06 -2.74 -13.97
CA GLY A 48 -11.54 -2.75 -12.59
C GLY A 48 -10.82 -4.04 -12.25
N ARG A 49 -11.36 -5.19 -12.68
CA ARG A 49 -10.72 -6.49 -12.55
C ARG A 49 -9.39 -6.57 -13.31
N ALA A 50 -9.36 -6.07 -14.55
CA ALA A 50 -8.13 -6.03 -15.35
C ALA A 50 -7.05 -5.17 -14.64
N LEU A 51 -7.45 -4.00 -14.15
CA LEU A 51 -6.56 -3.10 -13.40
C LEU A 51 -6.04 -3.76 -12.11
N PHE A 52 -6.91 -4.46 -11.35
CA PHE A 52 -6.49 -5.21 -10.17
C PHE A 52 -5.40 -6.25 -10.54
N ILE A 53 -5.61 -7.02 -11.60
CA ILE A 53 -4.65 -8.04 -12.05
C ILE A 53 -3.31 -7.38 -12.41
N GLU A 54 -3.33 -6.25 -13.08
CA GLU A 54 -2.11 -5.55 -13.53
C GLU A 54 -1.33 -4.90 -12.38
N GLN A 55 -2.03 -4.17 -11.49
CA GLN A 55 -1.41 -3.29 -10.51
C GLN A 55 -1.36 -3.88 -9.09
N CYS A 56 -2.36 -4.65 -8.70
CA CYS A 56 -2.56 -5.05 -7.30
C CYS A 56 -2.21 -6.52 -7.02
N SER A 57 -2.40 -7.42 -8.01
CA SER A 57 -2.27 -8.86 -7.81
C SER A 57 -0.85 -9.33 -7.49
N LYS A 58 0.17 -8.50 -7.74
CA LYS A 58 1.57 -8.78 -7.35
C LYS A 58 1.75 -8.89 -5.84
N CYS A 59 0.86 -8.25 -5.07
CA CYS A 59 0.91 -8.22 -3.62
C CYS A 59 -0.38 -8.67 -2.95
N HIS A 60 -1.54 -8.46 -3.58
CA HIS A 60 -2.84 -8.78 -2.98
C HIS A 60 -3.49 -10.01 -3.62
N GLN A 61 -4.06 -10.85 -2.76
CA GLN A 61 -4.87 -11.98 -3.21
C GLN A 61 -6.34 -11.58 -3.27
N LEU A 62 -7.05 -12.02 -4.34
CA LEU A 62 -8.47 -11.83 -4.52
C LEU A 62 -9.03 -12.89 -5.48
N GLU A 63 -10.15 -13.55 -5.13
CA GLU A 63 -10.77 -14.62 -5.94
C GLU A 63 -9.78 -15.72 -6.37
N GLY A 64 -8.82 -16.07 -5.53
CA GLY A 64 -7.79 -17.07 -5.80
C GLY A 64 -6.73 -16.62 -6.82
N LYS A 65 -6.68 -15.34 -7.16
CA LYS A 65 -5.66 -14.72 -8.02
C LYS A 65 -4.76 -13.82 -7.19
N GLY A 66 -3.50 -13.70 -7.63
CA GLY A 66 -2.50 -12.87 -6.99
C GLY A 66 -1.80 -13.54 -5.81
N PHE A 67 -1.06 -12.76 -5.04
CA PHE A 67 -0.14 -13.23 -4.02
C PHE A 67 -0.47 -12.65 -2.64
N ALA A 68 -0.28 -13.45 -1.58
CA ALA A 68 -0.53 -13.05 -0.21
C ALA A 68 0.69 -12.33 0.40
N VAL A 69 1.07 -11.20 -0.18
CA VAL A 69 2.12 -10.31 0.32
C VAL A 69 1.51 -9.14 1.08
N GLY A 70 0.35 -8.66 0.64
CA GLY A 70 -0.53 -7.75 1.36
C GLY A 70 -1.79 -8.48 1.85
N PRO A 71 -2.71 -7.76 2.53
CA PRO A 71 -3.97 -8.33 2.97
C PRO A 71 -4.81 -8.84 1.80
N ASP A 72 -5.58 -9.92 2.06
CA ASP A 72 -6.62 -10.38 1.14
C ASP A 72 -7.70 -9.30 1.02
N LEU A 73 -8.09 -8.99 -0.22
CA LEU A 73 -9.04 -7.92 -0.50
C LEU A 73 -10.51 -8.40 -0.62
N ALA A 74 -10.80 -9.67 -0.35
CA ALA A 74 -12.17 -10.22 -0.46
C ALA A 74 -13.20 -9.47 0.41
N SER A 75 -12.79 -8.90 1.53
CA SER A 75 -13.68 -8.16 2.44
C SER A 75 -13.55 -6.64 2.35
N ILE A 76 -12.69 -6.11 1.47
CA ILE A 76 -12.37 -4.68 1.44
C ILE A 76 -13.59 -3.82 1.06
N GLY A 77 -14.47 -4.35 0.23
CA GLY A 77 -15.68 -3.65 -0.20
C GLY A 77 -16.64 -3.31 0.96
N ALA A 78 -16.62 -4.10 2.05
CA ALA A 78 -17.40 -3.79 3.25
C ALA A 78 -16.98 -2.47 3.93
N ARG A 79 -15.77 -1.98 3.65
CA ARG A 79 -15.27 -0.67 4.15
C ARG A 79 -15.79 0.51 3.33
N GLY A 80 -16.40 0.26 2.16
CA GLY A 80 -16.95 1.26 1.27
C GLY A 80 -15.94 1.93 0.34
N ALA A 81 -16.47 2.62 -0.66
CA ALA A 81 -15.70 3.24 -1.75
C ALA A 81 -14.64 4.24 -1.26
N GLU A 82 -15.00 5.08 -0.30
CA GLU A 82 -14.09 6.11 0.22
C GLU A 82 -12.87 5.51 0.95
N ALA A 83 -13.08 4.46 1.75
CA ALA A 83 -11.98 3.77 2.42
C ALA A 83 -11.05 3.09 1.41
N ILE A 84 -11.60 2.49 0.34
CA ILE A 84 -10.80 1.90 -0.75
C ILE A 84 -9.96 2.98 -1.41
N LEU A 85 -10.56 4.10 -1.82
CA LEU A 85 -9.88 5.22 -2.45
C LEU A 85 -8.71 5.71 -1.58
N LEU A 86 -8.98 6.01 -0.31
CA LEU A 86 -7.97 6.56 0.60
C LEU A 86 -6.83 5.58 0.86
N ASN A 87 -7.09 4.27 0.98
CA ASN A 87 -6.05 3.27 1.21
C ASN A 87 -5.18 3.03 -0.04
N VAL A 88 -5.72 3.23 -1.25
CA VAL A 88 -4.92 3.17 -2.49
C VAL A 88 -4.03 4.40 -2.63
N LEU A 89 -4.57 5.58 -2.33
CA LEU A 89 -3.83 6.83 -2.43
C LEU A 89 -2.81 6.99 -1.29
N ASP A 90 -3.12 6.50 -0.08
CA ASP A 90 -2.27 6.60 1.13
C ASP A 90 -2.12 5.23 1.80
N PRO A 91 -1.22 4.38 1.29
CA PRO A 91 -1.00 3.05 1.84
C PRO A 91 -0.37 3.06 3.24
N ASN A 92 0.15 4.21 3.67
CA ASN A 92 0.75 4.38 4.99
C ASN A 92 -0.23 4.90 6.05
N ARG A 93 -1.46 5.24 5.66
CA ARG A 93 -2.50 5.77 6.56
C ARG A 93 -2.91 4.78 7.65
N GLU A 94 -3.05 3.51 7.29
CA GLU A 94 -3.54 2.45 8.18
C GLU A 94 -2.73 1.17 7.96
N ILE A 95 -1.52 1.12 8.48
CA ILE A 95 -0.65 -0.04 8.31
C ILE A 95 -1.03 -1.12 9.33
N ASN A 96 -1.40 -2.29 8.82
CA ASN A 96 -1.50 -3.47 9.67
C ASN A 96 -0.08 -3.99 9.99
N PRO A 97 0.28 -4.19 11.27
CA PRO A 97 1.61 -4.66 11.68
C PRO A 97 2.11 -5.92 10.97
N ALA A 98 1.20 -6.80 10.51
CA ALA A 98 1.56 -7.99 9.75
C ALA A 98 2.10 -7.70 8.33
N TYR A 99 1.94 -6.48 7.83
CA TYR A 99 2.32 -6.06 6.47
C TYR A 99 3.28 -4.87 6.44
N VAL A 100 3.94 -4.63 7.55
CA VAL A 100 5.02 -3.64 7.65
C VAL A 100 6.22 -4.12 6.82
N ASN A 101 6.82 -3.21 6.06
CA ASN A 101 8.03 -3.50 5.32
C ASN A 101 9.24 -3.55 6.25
N TYR A 102 10.06 -4.59 6.09
CA TYR A 102 11.36 -4.75 6.76
C TYR A 102 12.47 -4.69 5.71
N THR A 103 13.59 -4.12 6.12
CA THR A 103 14.86 -4.20 5.40
C THR A 103 15.82 -5.04 6.23
N ILE A 104 16.31 -6.13 5.67
CA ILE A 104 17.27 -7.04 6.30
C ILE A 104 18.57 -6.99 5.50
N GLU A 105 19.65 -6.67 6.18
CA GLU A 105 21.01 -6.72 5.64
C GLU A 105 21.72 -7.95 6.18
N THR A 106 22.39 -8.67 5.29
CA THR A 106 23.18 -9.83 5.64
C THR A 106 24.67 -9.49 5.77
N LYS A 107 25.45 -10.33 6.44
CA LYS A 107 26.90 -10.15 6.66
C LYS A 107 27.73 -10.18 5.39
N ASP A 108 27.18 -10.74 4.31
CA ASP A 108 27.76 -10.75 2.95
C ASP A 108 27.24 -9.59 2.08
N TRP A 109 26.61 -8.58 2.71
CA TRP A 109 26.17 -7.32 2.09
C TRP A 109 24.98 -7.46 1.13
N GLU A 110 24.22 -8.52 1.22
CA GLU A 110 22.95 -8.63 0.50
C GLU A 110 21.82 -7.92 1.30
N THR A 111 20.91 -7.28 0.58
CA THR A 111 19.79 -6.56 1.17
C THR A 111 18.47 -7.18 0.69
N TYR A 112 17.60 -7.51 1.63
CA TYR A 112 16.28 -8.06 1.40
C TYR A 112 15.22 -7.10 1.96
N SER A 113 14.22 -6.75 1.14
CA SER A 113 13.12 -5.88 1.57
C SER A 113 11.78 -6.58 1.30
N GLY A 114 10.93 -6.63 2.33
CA GLY A 114 9.64 -7.31 2.26
C GLY A 114 8.96 -7.43 3.62
N ILE A 115 7.87 -8.18 3.67
CA ILE A 115 7.22 -8.51 4.94
C ILE A 115 7.87 -9.75 5.58
N ILE A 116 7.85 -9.84 6.90
CA ILE A 116 8.23 -11.05 7.61
C ILE A 116 7.09 -12.07 7.49
N ALA A 117 7.27 -13.07 6.64
CA ALA A 117 6.27 -14.12 6.42
C ALA A 117 6.27 -15.17 7.54
N SER A 118 7.46 -15.47 8.06
CA SER A 118 7.60 -16.38 9.22
C SER A 118 8.94 -16.16 9.94
N GLU A 119 8.96 -16.46 11.22
CA GLU A 119 10.16 -16.45 12.04
C GLU A 119 10.28 -17.73 12.85
N THR A 120 11.52 -18.18 13.00
CA THR A 120 11.89 -19.26 13.90
C THR A 120 13.04 -18.84 14.81
N ALA A 121 13.48 -19.70 15.71
CA ALA A 121 14.67 -19.42 16.52
C ALA A 121 15.95 -19.26 15.69
N THR A 122 16.01 -19.84 14.47
CA THR A 122 17.22 -19.91 13.65
C THR A 122 17.12 -19.20 12.31
N SER A 123 15.92 -18.82 11.86
CA SER A 123 15.70 -18.22 10.55
C SER A 123 14.58 -17.19 10.54
N VAL A 124 14.61 -16.33 9.54
CA VAL A 124 13.55 -15.38 9.16
C VAL A 124 13.24 -15.58 7.69
N THR A 125 11.96 -15.67 7.33
CA THR A 125 11.51 -15.73 5.94
C THR A 125 10.92 -14.38 5.56
N VAL A 126 11.52 -13.74 4.55
CA VAL A 126 11.05 -12.48 3.96
C VAL A 126 10.25 -12.81 2.72
N ARG A 127 9.04 -12.25 2.60
CA ARG A 127 8.19 -12.38 1.41
C ARG A 127 8.14 -11.05 0.67
N ARG A 128 8.37 -11.12 -0.64
CA ARG A 128 8.39 -9.98 -1.57
C ARG A 128 7.25 -10.05 -2.57
N ALA A 129 7.13 -9.04 -3.41
CA ALA A 129 6.17 -9.02 -4.51
C ALA A 129 6.22 -10.33 -5.33
N ASN A 130 5.10 -10.71 -5.93
CA ASN A 130 4.90 -11.98 -6.64
C ASN A 130 5.04 -13.23 -5.74
N GLY A 131 5.00 -13.05 -4.42
CA GLY A 131 5.08 -14.17 -3.45
C GLY A 131 6.47 -14.81 -3.36
N GLU A 132 7.51 -14.15 -3.87
CA GLU A 132 8.88 -14.65 -3.70
C GLU A 132 9.28 -14.65 -2.23
N GLU A 133 9.93 -15.73 -1.79
CA GLU A 133 10.35 -15.91 -0.40
C GLU A 133 11.84 -16.20 -0.31
N ASP A 134 12.51 -15.47 0.59
CA ASP A 134 13.90 -15.71 0.96
C ASP A 134 13.97 -16.11 2.43
N THR A 135 14.53 -17.27 2.72
CA THR A 135 14.75 -17.73 4.09
C THR A 135 16.19 -17.47 4.51
N LEU A 136 16.37 -16.55 5.44
CA LEU A 136 17.67 -16.09 5.94
C LEU A 136 17.95 -16.73 7.30
N LEU A 137 19.15 -17.30 7.45
CA LEU A 137 19.60 -17.77 8.77
C LEU A 137 19.94 -16.56 9.65
N ARG A 138 19.45 -16.54 10.88
CA ARG A 138 19.70 -15.44 11.82
C ARG A 138 21.18 -15.18 12.06
N VAL A 139 22.02 -16.24 12.00
CA VAL A 139 23.47 -16.09 12.14
C VAL A 139 24.12 -15.27 11.02
N ASN A 140 23.48 -15.17 9.84
CA ASN A 140 23.95 -14.43 8.68
C ASN A 140 23.37 -13.02 8.61
N ILE A 141 22.39 -12.68 9.43
CA ILE A 141 21.77 -11.35 9.47
C ILE A 141 22.70 -10.41 10.24
N GLU A 142 23.03 -9.26 9.64
CA GLU A 142 23.76 -8.16 10.27
C GLU A 142 22.79 -7.18 10.92
N SER A 143 21.74 -6.76 10.17
CA SER A 143 20.69 -5.88 10.67
C SER A 143 19.31 -6.29 10.17
N SER A 144 18.27 -5.97 10.94
CA SER A 144 16.87 -6.14 10.56
C SER A 144 16.10 -4.94 11.09
N GLU A 145 15.66 -4.08 10.21
CA GLU A 145 15.00 -2.83 10.56
C GLU A 145 13.60 -2.77 9.95
N SER A 146 12.62 -2.37 10.78
CA SER A 146 11.29 -2.02 10.30
C SER A 146 11.36 -0.64 9.63
N ALA A 147 10.82 -0.54 8.42
CA ALA A 147 10.67 0.75 7.75
C ALA A 147 9.55 1.60 8.38
N GLU A 148 8.72 1.02 9.27
CA GLU A 148 7.49 1.64 9.80
C GLU A 148 6.54 2.12 8.70
N LEU A 149 6.71 1.59 7.49
CA LEU A 149 5.95 1.91 6.29
C LEU A 149 5.36 0.64 5.68
N SER A 150 4.29 0.82 4.91
CA SER A 150 3.69 -0.24 4.10
C SER A 150 4.65 -0.70 3.00
N LEU A 151 4.61 -1.99 2.68
CA LEU A 151 5.24 -2.51 1.46
C LEU A 151 4.48 -2.06 0.20
N MET A 152 3.20 -1.69 0.33
CA MET A 152 2.42 -1.13 -0.77
C MET A 152 3.02 0.22 -1.17
N PRO A 153 3.39 0.43 -2.45
CA PRO A 153 4.06 1.64 -2.88
C PRO A 153 3.13 2.85 -2.80
N GLU A 154 3.70 3.99 -2.46
CA GLU A 154 3.07 5.30 -2.67
C GLU A 154 3.15 5.68 -4.16
N GLY A 155 2.31 6.65 -4.58
CA GLY A 155 2.36 7.18 -5.95
C GLY A 155 1.58 6.36 -6.98
N LEU A 156 0.71 5.44 -6.55
CA LEU A 156 -0.15 4.68 -7.46
C LEU A 156 -1.06 5.59 -8.31
N GLU A 157 -1.36 6.79 -7.83
CA GLU A 157 -2.11 7.81 -8.54
C GLU A 157 -1.42 8.31 -9.83
N GLU A 158 -0.13 8.10 -9.97
CA GLU A 158 0.58 8.45 -11.21
C GLU A 158 0.25 7.47 -12.35
N ALA A 159 -0.04 6.20 -12.00
CA ALA A 159 -0.37 5.14 -12.95
C ALA A 159 -1.87 4.91 -13.11
N ILE A 160 -2.70 5.30 -12.13
CA ILE A 160 -4.13 5.02 -12.09
C ILE A 160 -4.90 6.34 -12.18
N SER A 161 -5.54 6.64 -13.33
CA SER A 161 -6.36 7.85 -13.47
C SER A 161 -7.61 7.81 -12.58
N PRO A 162 -8.29 8.95 -12.30
CA PRO A 162 -9.56 8.96 -11.56
C PRO A 162 -10.64 8.06 -12.18
N GLU A 163 -10.71 7.97 -13.51
CA GLU A 163 -11.63 7.05 -14.21
C GLU A 163 -11.24 5.59 -13.93
N ALA A 164 -9.97 5.24 -14.07
CA ALA A 164 -9.49 3.88 -13.78
C ALA A 164 -9.69 3.51 -12.30
N MET A 165 -9.54 4.47 -11.38
CA MET A 165 -9.86 4.31 -9.96
C MET A 165 -11.34 3.98 -9.74
N SER A 166 -12.27 4.62 -10.47
CA SER A 166 -13.71 4.29 -10.38
C SER A 166 -13.99 2.85 -10.79
N HIS A 167 -13.30 2.34 -11.80
CA HIS A 167 -13.40 0.94 -12.24
C HIS A 167 -12.89 -0.02 -11.17
N LEU A 168 -11.73 0.27 -10.57
CA LEU A 168 -11.16 -0.53 -9.47
C LEU A 168 -12.10 -0.58 -8.27
N ILE A 169 -12.63 0.57 -7.85
CA ILE A 169 -13.59 0.66 -6.75
C ILE A 169 -14.85 -0.17 -7.06
N ALA A 170 -15.41 -0.06 -8.27
CA ALA A 170 -16.58 -0.82 -8.68
C ALA A 170 -16.32 -2.34 -8.60
N TYR A 171 -15.16 -2.80 -9.06
CA TYR A 171 -14.78 -4.20 -8.97
C TYR A 171 -14.68 -4.67 -7.51
N LEU A 172 -13.95 -3.94 -6.67
CA LEU A 172 -13.75 -4.32 -5.26
C LEU A 172 -15.05 -4.31 -4.46
N LEU A 173 -15.96 -3.38 -4.75
CA LEU A 173 -17.31 -3.35 -4.13
C LEU A 173 -18.19 -4.51 -4.58
N SER A 174 -18.07 -4.97 -5.83
CA SER A 174 -18.91 -6.05 -6.38
C SER A 174 -18.70 -7.40 -5.70
N LEU A 175 -17.57 -7.57 -5.00
CA LEU A 175 -17.20 -8.82 -4.33
C LEU A 175 -17.71 -8.92 -2.88
N SER A 176 -18.32 -7.86 -2.37
CA SER A 176 -18.79 -7.77 -0.97
C SER A 176 -20.31 -7.94 -0.86
N SER A 177 -20.95 -8.46 -1.92
CA SER A 177 -22.41 -8.65 -2.00
C SER A 177 -22.82 -10.03 -1.55
#